data_94984f46ed2cd5326c0ba1cb3e5f4a21
#
_entry.id   94984f46ed2cd5326c0ba1cb3e5f4a21
#
_cell.length_a   1.000
_cell.length_b   1.000
_cell.length_c   1.000
_cell.angle_alpha   90.00
_cell.angle_beta   90.00
_cell.angle_gamma   90.00
#
_symmetry.space_group_name_H-M   'P 1'
#
loop_
_entity.id
_entity.type
_entity.pdbx_description
1 polymer ?
#
loop_
_entity_poly.entity_id
_entity_poly.type
_entity_poly.pdbx_seq_one_letter_code
_entity_poly.pdbx_strand_id
1 'polypeptide(L)'
;MGSRSKRQFVPEKFTVPSELVTANFLLRMLSVDDVEKDFEAVTSSAARLSKVWPDSGWPAGLTLKQNRIDLGWHEKEFQNRTSFAYTVVAPDESEVLGCVYFYPTDKAGYDAEVFLWVRESEAATDLDTQLFEIVQHWLASEWPFENPAYPGRTISWEQWDSLPVK
;
A
#
# COMPACT_ATOMS: atom_id res chain seq x y z
N MET A 1 -21.95 12.62 -27.61
CA MET A 1 -21.18 12.96 -26.44
C MET A 1 -20.40 11.72 -25.98
N GLY A 2 -19.12 11.68 -26.28
CA GLY A 2 -18.30 10.57 -25.87
C GLY A 2 -18.10 10.59 -24.37
N SER A 3 -18.60 9.59 -23.65
CA SER A 3 -18.15 9.25 -22.32
C SER A 3 -16.63 9.09 -22.38
N ARG A 4 -15.89 10.00 -21.74
CA ARG A 4 -14.47 9.76 -21.46
C ARG A 4 -14.41 8.49 -20.62
N SER A 5 -14.05 7.36 -21.23
CA SER A 5 -13.79 6.14 -20.46
C SER A 5 -12.77 6.50 -19.41
N LYS A 6 -13.11 6.33 -18.12
CA LYS A 6 -12.15 6.46 -17.02
C LYS A 6 -10.99 5.54 -17.36
N ARG A 7 -9.78 6.10 -17.46
CA ARG A 7 -8.58 5.30 -17.64
C ARG A 7 -8.55 4.25 -16.54
N GLN A 8 -8.57 2.98 -16.91
CA GLN A 8 -8.43 1.89 -15.95
C GLN A 8 -7.03 1.96 -15.34
N PHE A 9 -6.94 1.69 -14.03
CA PHE A 9 -5.66 1.71 -13.32
C PHE A 9 -4.70 0.64 -13.86
N VAL A 10 -5.24 -0.55 -14.17
CA VAL A 10 -4.48 -1.62 -14.80
C VAL A 10 -5.23 -2.09 -16.05
N PRO A 11 -4.52 -2.62 -17.08
CA PRO A 11 -5.17 -3.16 -18.27
C PRO A 11 -6.17 -4.27 -17.93
N GLU A 12 -7.28 -4.34 -18.67
CA GLU A 12 -8.33 -5.34 -18.43
C GLU A 12 -7.79 -6.77 -18.44
N LYS A 13 -6.82 -7.04 -19.32
CA LYS A 13 -6.22 -8.38 -19.46
C LYS A 13 -5.19 -8.73 -18.38
N PHE A 14 -4.79 -7.75 -17.56
CA PHE A 14 -3.82 -8.00 -16.50
C PHE A 14 -4.45 -8.78 -15.36
N THR A 15 -3.84 -9.91 -15.00
CA THR A 15 -4.26 -10.68 -13.84
C THR A 15 -3.55 -10.17 -12.61
N VAL A 16 -4.31 -9.57 -11.70
CA VAL A 16 -3.76 -9.02 -10.45
C VAL A 16 -3.33 -10.16 -9.54
N PRO A 17 -2.06 -10.22 -9.10
CA PRO A 17 -1.63 -11.25 -8.15
C PRO A 17 -2.39 -11.13 -6.82
N SER A 18 -2.83 -12.26 -6.29
CA SER A 18 -3.49 -12.30 -4.98
C SER A 18 -2.49 -12.36 -3.82
N GLU A 19 -1.25 -12.79 -4.09
CA GLU A 19 -0.22 -12.93 -3.07
C GLU A 19 1.19 -12.86 -3.66
N LEU A 20 2.16 -12.59 -2.78
CA LEU A 20 3.58 -12.71 -3.07
C LEU A 20 4.25 -13.38 -1.88
N VAL A 21 4.84 -14.54 -2.09
CA VAL A 21 5.47 -15.34 -1.04
C VAL A 21 6.98 -15.12 -1.05
N THR A 22 7.53 -14.80 0.11
CA THR A 22 8.99 -14.75 0.33
C THR A 22 9.38 -15.62 1.52
N ALA A 23 10.67 -15.83 1.74
CA ALA A 23 11.14 -16.61 2.88
C ALA A 23 10.81 -15.94 4.23
N ASN A 24 10.76 -14.61 4.28
CA ASN A 24 10.65 -13.85 5.52
C ASN A 24 9.26 -13.28 5.79
N PHE A 25 8.41 -13.20 4.76
CA PHE A 25 7.06 -12.66 4.89
C PHE A 25 6.20 -13.06 3.69
N LEU A 26 4.91 -12.91 3.86
CA LEU A 26 3.91 -13.13 2.83
C LEU A 26 3.10 -11.85 2.64
N LEU A 27 2.97 -11.41 1.38
CA LEU A 27 1.99 -10.38 1.00
C LEU A 27 0.75 -11.09 0.47
N ARG A 28 -0.41 -10.70 0.97
CA ARG A 28 -1.68 -11.19 0.42
C ARG A 28 -2.72 -10.07 0.41
N MET A 29 -3.71 -10.22 -0.45
CA MET A 29 -4.79 -9.23 -0.54
C MET A 29 -5.29 -8.86 0.84
N LEU A 30 -5.32 -7.56 1.15
CA LEU A 30 -5.84 -7.04 2.41
C LEU A 30 -7.32 -7.39 2.54
N SER A 31 -7.71 -7.92 3.69
CA SER A 31 -9.07 -8.37 3.97
C SER A 31 -9.54 -7.90 5.35
N VAL A 32 -10.84 -7.70 5.50
CA VAL A 32 -11.47 -7.41 6.79
C VAL A 32 -11.24 -8.52 7.82
N ASP A 33 -10.95 -9.74 7.36
CA ASP A 33 -10.65 -10.87 8.24
C ASP A 33 -9.41 -10.64 9.10
N ASP A 34 -8.53 -9.73 8.69
CA ASP A 34 -7.31 -9.38 9.42
C ASP A 34 -7.46 -8.19 10.36
N VAL A 35 -8.67 -7.68 10.56
CA VAL A 35 -8.89 -6.39 11.23
C VAL A 35 -8.26 -6.32 12.62
N GLU A 36 -8.33 -7.37 13.41
CA GLU A 36 -7.79 -7.37 14.77
C GLU A 36 -6.27 -7.33 14.77
N LYS A 37 -5.62 -8.14 13.93
CA LYS A 37 -4.16 -8.15 13.78
C LYS A 37 -3.66 -6.86 13.16
N ASP A 38 -4.40 -6.32 12.19
CA ASP A 38 -4.06 -5.05 11.54
C ASP A 38 -4.18 -3.91 12.54
N PHE A 39 -5.26 -3.85 13.31
CA PHE A 39 -5.49 -2.82 14.33
C PHE A 39 -4.39 -2.83 15.39
N GLU A 40 -3.95 -4.01 15.82
CA GLU A 40 -2.85 -4.16 16.77
C GLU A 40 -1.54 -3.61 16.17
N ALA A 41 -1.23 -3.97 14.93
CA ALA A 41 -0.02 -3.48 14.25
C ALA A 41 -0.06 -1.96 14.07
N VAL A 42 -1.19 -1.40 13.64
CA VAL A 42 -1.34 0.04 13.38
C VAL A 42 -1.27 0.84 14.69
N THR A 43 -2.03 0.46 15.71
CA THR A 43 -2.09 1.23 16.96
C THR A 43 -0.79 1.17 17.75
N SER A 44 -0.07 0.05 17.68
CA SER A 44 1.26 -0.08 18.33
C SER A 44 2.35 0.71 17.58
N SER A 45 2.05 1.20 16.38
CA SER A 45 3.01 1.86 15.49
C SER A 45 2.61 3.30 15.13
N ALA A 46 1.72 3.92 15.88
CA ALA A 46 1.09 5.21 15.52
C ALA A 46 2.09 6.31 15.20
N ALA A 47 3.12 6.48 16.02
CA ALA A 47 4.14 7.51 15.81
C ALA A 47 4.91 7.31 14.50
N ARG A 48 5.26 6.07 14.19
CA ARG A 48 5.93 5.71 12.94
C ARG A 48 5.03 5.91 11.74
N LEU A 49 3.77 5.48 11.84
CA LEU A 49 2.81 5.51 10.73
C LEU A 49 2.31 6.90 10.39
N SER A 50 2.35 7.84 11.34
CA SER A 50 2.00 9.24 11.08
C SER A 50 2.86 9.89 9.98
N LYS A 51 4.01 9.30 9.67
CA LYS A 51 4.94 9.78 8.64
C LYS A 51 4.66 9.22 7.24
N VAL A 52 3.85 8.18 7.12
CA VAL A 52 3.53 7.56 5.82
C VAL A 52 2.71 8.51 4.96
N TRP A 53 1.70 9.15 5.55
CA TRP A 53 0.90 10.22 4.94
C TRP A 53 0.88 11.41 5.90
N PRO A 54 1.89 12.28 5.87
CA PRO A 54 2.10 13.29 6.92
C PRO A 54 0.93 14.22 7.19
N ASP A 55 0.15 14.55 6.15
CA ASP A 55 -0.96 15.50 6.27
C ASP A 55 -2.31 14.85 6.54
N SER A 56 -2.37 13.53 6.64
CA SER A 56 -3.64 12.79 6.76
C SER A 56 -4.18 12.72 8.19
N GLY A 57 -3.31 12.84 9.21
CA GLY A 57 -3.66 12.61 10.60
C GLY A 57 -3.77 11.14 10.99
N TRP A 58 -3.76 10.22 10.02
CA TRP A 58 -3.81 8.78 10.29
C TRP A 58 -2.52 8.32 10.97
N PRO A 59 -2.55 7.43 11.95
CA PRO A 59 -3.70 6.72 12.51
C PRO A 59 -4.21 7.29 13.85
N ALA A 60 -4.03 8.59 14.11
CA ALA A 60 -4.46 9.22 15.35
C ALA A 60 -5.97 9.00 15.58
N GLY A 61 -6.33 8.53 16.78
CA GLY A 61 -7.72 8.31 17.14
C GLY A 61 -8.41 7.14 16.45
N LEU A 62 -7.68 6.27 15.75
CA LEU A 62 -8.26 5.13 15.05
C LEU A 62 -8.93 4.18 16.03
N THR A 63 -10.17 3.78 15.74
CA THR A 63 -10.92 2.76 16.49
C THR A 63 -10.96 1.46 15.69
N LEU A 64 -11.23 0.36 16.37
CA LEU A 64 -11.40 -0.94 15.69
C LEU A 64 -12.52 -0.89 14.65
N LYS A 65 -13.63 -0.23 14.97
CA LYS A 65 -14.75 -0.04 14.04
C LYS A 65 -14.31 0.71 12.78
N GLN A 66 -13.61 1.83 12.95
CA GLN A 66 -13.12 2.63 11.82
C GLN A 66 -12.11 1.83 11.00
N ASN A 67 -11.21 1.10 11.66
CA ASN A 67 -10.24 0.27 10.95
C ASN A 67 -10.94 -0.81 10.13
N ARG A 68 -11.99 -1.42 10.63
CA ARG A 68 -12.80 -2.40 9.89
C ARG A 68 -13.42 -1.77 8.63
N ILE A 69 -13.92 -0.55 8.75
CA ILE A 69 -14.47 0.20 7.60
C ILE A 69 -13.37 0.46 6.57
N ASP A 70 -12.21 0.89 7.02
CA ASP A 70 -11.07 1.18 6.14
C ASP A 70 -10.59 -0.08 5.39
N LEU A 71 -10.49 -1.21 6.09
CA LEU A 71 -10.12 -2.49 5.46
C LEU A 71 -11.17 -2.94 4.44
N GLY A 72 -12.44 -2.75 4.74
CA GLY A 72 -13.55 -3.05 3.81
C GLY A 72 -13.48 -2.19 2.56
N TRP A 73 -13.10 -0.92 2.68
CA TRP A 73 -12.89 -0.03 1.55
C TRP A 73 -11.74 -0.53 0.66
N HIS A 74 -10.61 -0.90 1.25
CA HIS A 74 -9.46 -1.46 0.51
C HIS A 74 -9.83 -2.75 -0.21
N GLU A 75 -10.57 -3.63 0.44
CA GLU A 75 -11.02 -4.89 -0.14
C GLU A 75 -11.93 -4.65 -1.35
N LYS A 76 -12.87 -3.71 -1.23
CA LYS A 76 -13.74 -3.28 -2.34
C LYS A 76 -12.92 -2.72 -3.50
N GLU A 77 -11.99 -1.83 -3.22
CA GLU A 77 -11.11 -1.22 -4.23
C GLU A 77 -10.29 -2.26 -4.98
N PHE A 78 -9.77 -3.25 -4.26
CA PHE A 78 -9.01 -4.34 -4.85
C PHE A 78 -9.87 -5.15 -5.84
N GLN A 79 -11.07 -5.52 -5.42
CA GLN A 79 -12.00 -6.28 -6.26
C GLN A 79 -12.45 -5.48 -7.47
N ASN A 80 -12.65 -4.19 -7.32
CA ASN A 80 -13.00 -3.28 -8.41
C ASN A 80 -11.80 -2.89 -9.28
N ARG A 81 -10.59 -3.32 -8.94
CA ARG A 81 -9.35 -3.04 -9.67
C ARG A 81 -9.04 -1.54 -9.77
N THR A 82 -9.45 -0.77 -8.76
CA THR A 82 -9.27 0.70 -8.71
C THR A 82 -8.08 1.11 -7.84
N SER A 83 -7.71 0.29 -6.85
CA SER A 83 -6.46 0.38 -6.11
C SER A 83 -6.19 -0.97 -5.46
N PHE A 84 -4.94 -1.21 -5.05
CA PHE A 84 -4.55 -2.51 -4.50
C PHE A 84 -3.84 -2.33 -3.18
N ALA A 85 -4.27 -3.06 -2.16
CA ALA A 85 -3.61 -3.10 -0.87
C ALA A 85 -3.30 -4.55 -0.49
N TYR A 86 -2.09 -4.78 -0.02
CA TYR A 86 -1.61 -6.08 0.41
C TYR A 86 -1.19 -6.01 1.87
N THR A 87 -1.73 -6.91 2.68
CA THR A 87 -1.27 -7.10 4.05
C THR A 87 0.02 -7.88 4.03
N VAL A 88 1.02 -7.43 4.78
CA VAL A 88 2.28 -8.13 4.97
C VAL A 88 2.18 -8.88 6.28
N VAL A 89 2.28 -10.21 6.24
CA VAL A 89 2.15 -11.06 7.43
C VAL A 89 3.41 -11.90 7.63
N ALA A 90 3.59 -12.36 8.86
CA ALA A 90 4.64 -13.33 9.19
C ALA A 90 4.41 -14.63 8.40
N PRO A 91 5.45 -15.45 8.14
CA PRO A 91 5.30 -16.67 7.36
C PRO A 91 4.24 -17.63 7.89
N ASP A 92 4.00 -17.66 9.20
CA ASP A 92 2.94 -18.45 9.84
C ASP A 92 1.60 -17.71 9.94
N GLU A 93 1.53 -16.49 9.39
CA GLU A 93 0.37 -15.60 9.40
C GLU A 93 -0.13 -15.20 10.81
N SER A 94 0.73 -15.35 11.84
CA SER A 94 0.36 -15.07 13.23
C SER A 94 0.19 -13.58 13.53
N GLU A 95 0.90 -12.70 12.80
CA GLU A 95 0.82 -11.27 13.02
C GLU A 95 0.95 -10.49 11.72
N VAL A 96 0.39 -9.27 11.70
CA VAL A 96 0.59 -8.30 10.63
C VAL A 96 1.91 -7.58 10.87
N LEU A 97 2.79 -7.67 9.88
CA LEU A 97 4.10 -7.00 9.90
C LEU A 97 4.06 -5.62 9.24
N GLY A 98 3.13 -5.40 8.32
CA GLY A 98 3.05 -4.16 7.57
C GLY A 98 1.95 -4.18 6.54
N CYS A 99 2.00 -3.20 5.63
CA CYS A 99 1.05 -3.11 4.52
C CYS A 99 1.69 -2.41 3.33
N VAL A 100 1.21 -2.73 2.14
CA VAL A 100 1.65 -2.15 0.87
C VAL A 100 0.43 -1.67 0.10
N TYR A 101 0.52 -0.48 -0.50
CA TYR A 101 -0.59 0.15 -1.22
C TYR A 101 -0.15 0.62 -2.59
N PHE A 102 -0.95 0.30 -3.61
CA PHE A 102 -0.77 0.81 -4.98
C PHE A 102 -2.01 1.62 -5.35
N TYR A 103 -1.83 2.92 -5.55
CA TYR A 103 -2.90 3.84 -5.92
C TYR A 103 -2.66 4.43 -7.31
N PRO A 104 -3.73 4.76 -8.06
CA PRO A 104 -3.59 5.59 -9.25
C PRO A 104 -3.11 6.98 -8.86
N THR A 105 -2.48 7.68 -9.81
CA THR A 105 -1.99 9.04 -9.58
C THR A 105 -2.43 9.98 -10.69
N ASP A 106 -2.64 11.24 -10.33
CA ASP A 106 -2.88 12.33 -11.27
C ASP A 106 -1.61 13.15 -11.55
N LYS A 107 -0.47 12.81 -10.93
CA LYS A 107 0.80 13.51 -11.15
C LYS A 107 1.38 13.19 -12.52
N ALA A 108 1.77 14.26 -13.24
CA ALA A 108 2.40 14.12 -14.54
C ALA A 108 3.71 13.32 -14.45
N GLY A 109 3.92 12.40 -15.40
CA GLY A 109 5.15 11.61 -15.47
C GLY A 109 5.11 10.31 -14.66
N TYR A 110 4.04 10.06 -13.90
CA TYR A 110 3.89 8.84 -13.08
C TYR A 110 2.58 8.12 -13.40
N ASP A 111 2.54 6.82 -13.16
CA ASP A 111 1.35 5.99 -13.40
C ASP A 111 0.84 5.24 -12.17
N ALA A 112 1.55 5.33 -11.06
CA ALA A 112 1.12 4.79 -9.77
C ALA A 112 1.79 5.52 -8.60
N GLU A 113 1.13 5.51 -7.45
CA GLU A 113 1.69 5.91 -6.17
C GLU A 113 1.79 4.69 -5.28
N VAL A 114 2.98 4.43 -4.75
CA VAL A 114 3.26 3.25 -3.93
C VAL A 114 3.61 3.69 -2.53
N PHE A 115 2.92 3.14 -1.54
CA PHE A 115 3.20 3.35 -0.13
C PHE A 115 3.36 2.01 0.57
N LEU A 116 4.19 1.98 1.58
CA LEU A 116 4.34 0.81 2.42
C LEU A 116 4.84 1.21 3.82
N TRP A 117 4.56 0.35 4.78
CA TRP A 117 5.06 0.51 6.14
C TRP A 117 5.29 -0.84 6.79
N VAL A 118 6.17 -0.85 7.78
CA VAL A 118 6.33 -1.97 8.69
C VAL A 118 6.04 -1.50 10.11
N ARG A 119 5.59 -2.43 10.95
CA ARG A 119 5.22 -2.16 12.34
C ARG A 119 6.44 -1.72 13.16
N GLU A 120 6.17 -0.99 14.26
CA GLU A 120 7.22 -0.43 15.13
C GLU A 120 8.15 -1.51 15.69
N SER A 121 7.63 -2.69 16.03
CA SER A 121 8.45 -3.78 16.56
C SER A 121 9.53 -4.27 15.58
N GLU A 122 9.39 -3.95 14.29
CA GLU A 122 10.36 -4.29 13.25
C GLU A 122 11.29 -3.11 12.89
N ALA A 123 11.18 -1.98 13.59
CA ALA A 123 11.95 -0.76 13.27
C ALA A 123 13.46 -0.95 13.34
N ALA A 124 13.95 -1.84 14.21
CA ALA A 124 15.36 -2.12 14.38
C ALA A 124 15.89 -3.23 13.46
N THR A 125 15.00 -3.85 12.68
CA THR A 125 15.36 -4.89 11.71
C THR A 125 15.49 -4.26 10.32
N ASP A 126 15.93 -5.05 9.34
CA ASP A 126 16.01 -4.64 7.95
C ASP A 126 14.73 -4.95 7.15
N LEU A 127 13.62 -5.27 7.83
CA LEU A 127 12.36 -5.65 7.18
C LEU A 127 11.84 -4.56 6.24
N ASP A 128 11.85 -3.30 6.67
CA ASP A 128 11.38 -2.18 5.82
C ASP A 128 12.18 -2.09 4.52
N THR A 129 13.51 -2.20 4.61
CA THR A 129 14.39 -2.18 3.44
C THR A 129 14.13 -3.38 2.53
N GLN A 130 14.00 -4.57 3.09
CA GLN A 130 13.71 -5.79 2.33
C GLN A 130 12.36 -5.70 1.63
N LEU A 131 11.34 -5.23 2.34
CA LEU A 131 10.00 -5.07 1.77
C LEU A 131 10.02 -4.07 0.61
N PHE A 132 10.68 -2.94 0.79
CA PHE A 132 10.79 -1.91 -0.24
C PHE A 132 11.48 -2.44 -1.50
N GLU A 133 12.61 -3.11 -1.36
CA GLU A 133 13.35 -3.70 -2.48
C GLU A 133 12.50 -4.75 -3.22
N ILE A 134 11.82 -5.61 -2.49
CA ILE A 134 10.97 -6.65 -3.08
C ILE A 134 9.79 -6.03 -3.84
N VAL A 135 9.15 -5.01 -3.27
CA VAL A 135 8.03 -4.31 -3.93
C VAL A 135 8.50 -3.64 -5.21
N GLN A 136 9.64 -2.94 -5.18
CA GLN A 136 10.20 -2.31 -6.39
C GLN A 136 10.47 -3.34 -7.48
N HIS A 137 11.09 -4.46 -7.12
CA HIS A 137 11.38 -5.55 -8.06
C HIS A 137 10.09 -6.18 -8.61
N TRP A 138 9.12 -6.43 -7.73
CA TRP A 138 7.83 -7.02 -8.09
C TRP A 138 7.08 -6.15 -9.10
N LEU A 139 7.00 -4.85 -8.83
CA LEU A 139 6.35 -3.91 -9.75
C LEU A 139 7.05 -3.82 -11.09
N ALA A 140 8.38 -3.81 -11.10
CA ALA A 140 9.16 -3.73 -12.33
C ALA A 140 9.06 -4.99 -13.19
N SER A 141 8.93 -6.17 -12.56
CA SER A 141 8.97 -7.45 -13.27
C SER A 141 7.60 -8.03 -13.62
N GLU A 142 6.56 -7.77 -12.82
CA GLU A 142 5.27 -8.46 -12.94
C GLU A 142 4.06 -7.55 -13.08
N TRP A 143 4.21 -6.25 -12.87
CA TRP A 143 3.10 -5.29 -12.93
C TRP A 143 3.22 -4.38 -14.17
N PRO A 144 2.10 -3.84 -14.67
CA PRO A 144 2.12 -3.04 -15.91
C PRO A 144 2.50 -1.58 -15.71
N PHE A 145 3.03 -1.18 -14.56
CA PHE A 145 3.43 0.19 -14.29
C PHE A 145 4.78 0.51 -14.91
N GLU A 146 4.85 1.58 -15.68
CA GLU A 146 6.09 2.03 -16.32
C GLU A 146 6.91 2.94 -15.41
N ASN A 147 6.22 3.78 -14.61
CA ASN A 147 6.89 4.73 -13.73
C ASN A 147 6.13 4.91 -12.41
N PRO A 148 6.16 3.91 -11.51
CA PRO A 148 5.55 4.07 -10.19
C PRO A 148 6.37 5.05 -9.34
N ALA A 149 5.67 5.89 -8.58
CA ALA A 149 6.28 6.82 -7.64
C ALA A 149 6.27 6.26 -6.22
N TYR A 150 7.27 6.63 -5.45
CA TYR A 150 7.41 6.23 -4.04
C TYR A 150 7.55 7.50 -3.18
N PRO A 151 6.44 8.26 -2.98
CA PRO A 151 6.50 9.51 -2.23
C PRO A 151 6.96 9.29 -0.78
N GLY A 152 7.87 10.14 -0.32
CA GLY A 152 8.48 10.00 1.00
C GLY A 152 9.66 9.01 1.05
N ARG A 153 9.97 8.34 -0.07
CA ARG A 153 11.09 7.39 -0.18
C ARG A 153 12.08 7.79 -1.28
N THR A 154 11.71 7.65 -2.54
CA THR A 154 12.60 8.01 -3.66
C THR A 154 12.39 9.44 -4.14
N ILE A 155 11.28 10.06 -3.78
CA ILE A 155 10.98 11.45 -4.00
C ILE A 155 10.45 12.04 -2.68
N SER A 156 10.93 13.23 -2.30
CA SER A 156 10.46 13.86 -1.06
C SER A 156 9.00 14.30 -1.20
N TRP A 157 8.31 14.41 -0.06
CA TRP A 157 6.93 14.92 -0.05
C TRP A 157 6.84 16.34 -0.62
N GLU A 158 7.82 17.20 -0.33
CA GLU A 158 7.88 18.55 -0.88
C GLU A 158 7.95 18.53 -2.40
N GLN A 159 8.84 17.72 -2.97
CA GLN A 159 8.98 17.57 -4.42
C GLN A 159 7.72 16.96 -5.02
N TRP A 160 7.15 15.93 -4.39
CA TRP A 160 5.94 15.27 -4.85
C TRP A 160 4.77 16.24 -4.93
N ASP A 161 4.55 17.02 -3.86
CA ASP A 161 3.45 17.98 -3.79
C ASP A 161 3.59 19.12 -4.81
N SER A 162 4.81 19.43 -5.24
CA SER A 162 5.09 20.48 -6.23
C SER A 162 4.90 20.02 -7.68
N LEU A 163 4.74 18.72 -7.93
CA LEU A 163 4.61 18.21 -9.29
C LEU A 163 3.28 18.63 -9.93
N PRO A 164 3.28 18.92 -11.25
CA PRO A 164 2.06 19.26 -11.97
C PRO A 164 1.14 18.05 -12.11
N VAL A 165 -0.15 18.33 -12.23
CA VAL A 165 -1.20 17.34 -12.52
C VAL A 165 -1.25 17.08 -14.02
N LYS A 166 -1.65 15.88 -14.39
CA LYS A 166 -1.88 15.50 -15.81
C LYS A 166 -2.95 16.35 -16.46
#